data_aae62fe0c3b7777b13ede3f8cafa9340
#
_entry.id   aae62fe0c3b7777b13ede3f8cafa9340
#
_cell.length_a   1.000
_cell.length_b   1.000
_cell.length_c   1.000
_cell.angle_alpha   90.00
_cell.angle_beta   90.00
_cell.angle_gamma   90.00
#
_symmetry.space_group_name_H-M   'P 1'
#
loop_
_entity.id
_entity.type
_entity.pdbx_description
1 polymer ?
#
loop_
_entity_poly.entity_id
_entity_poly.type
_entity_poly.pdbx_seq_one_letter_code
_entity_poly.pdbx_strand_id
1 'polypeptide(L)'
;MASAANSISIDRATVERIVRQVTLEFLGRDKSVPAPGQAAQANSSAAPAAIAGQAQANCDLFSTPEAEAIKKEICAVGRKLWMRQFVDGNGGNISYRIGPNEVLCTPTMVSKFDLTPEDICLVDLEGNQIAGSKASTSELLLHLEIYKAEPEAKAVLHCHPPHATAYAITGRVPPNMVIPEFEVFVGKVVISRYETPGTKAFAESVLPYVKQHNTMLLSNHGIVCWADTVTHAEWYAEVLETYCWTLMLAAQLGVPISRISEEQGSDLLEIKRRLGLPDARFDTSPMKERQLSDPEVPSSVALEPTPYDGSSGNSANVDLESLVKSVTDAVMEAIAKK
;
A
#
# COMPACT_ATOMS: atom_id res chain seq x y z
N MET A 1 29.45 -20.32 37.79
CA MET A 1 29.04 -21.19 36.68
C MET A 1 28.83 -20.30 35.48
N ALA A 2 29.78 -20.26 34.56
CA ALA A 2 29.77 -19.40 33.38
C ALA A 2 28.97 -20.09 32.28
N SER A 3 27.96 -19.39 31.75
CA SER A 3 27.17 -19.81 30.60
C SER A 3 28.04 -19.74 29.35
N ALA A 4 28.27 -20.85 28.69
CA ALA A 4 28.95 -20.92 27.41
C ALA A 4 27.99 -20.37 26.32
N ALA A 5 28.29 -19.19 25.79
CA ALA A 5 27.70 -18.69 24.58
C ALA A 5 28.21 -19.54 23.42
N ASN A 6 27.31 -20.28 22.74
CA ASN A 6 27.58 -20.96 21.48
C ASN A 6 27.82 -19.87 20.38
N SER A 7 29.09 -19.58 20.12
CA SER A 7 29.46 -18.80 18.96
C SER A 7 29.31 -19.67 17.69
N ILE A 8 28.31 -19.41 16.87
CA ILE A 8 28.21 -20.04 15.54
C ILE A 8 29.33 -19.43 14.67
N SER A 9 30.36 -20.21 14.41
CA SER A 9 31.42 -19.84 13.47
C SER A 9 30.93 -20.10 12.05
N ILE A 10 30.65 -19.05 11.32
CA ILE A 10 30.26 -19.11 9.88
C ILE A 10 31.58 -19.04 9.11
N ASP A 11 31.90 -20.09 8.35
CA ASP A 11 33.11 -20.12 7.51
C ASP A 11 32.89 -19.40 6.16
N ARG A 12 34.00 -18.91 5.57
CA ARG A 12 34.01 -18.18 4.30
C ARG A 12 33.36 -18.95 3.16
N ALA A 13 33.56 -20.27 3.08
CA ALA A 13 33.04 -21.10 2.00
C ALA A 13 31.50 -21.18 2.03
N THR A 14 30.94 -21.20 3.24
CA THR A 14 29.48 -21.15 3.45
C THR A 14 28.90 -19.80 3.00
N VAL A 15 29.56 -18.69 3.35
CA VAL A 15 29.13 -17.35 2.92
C VAL A 15 29.19 -17.22 1.39
N GLU A 16 30.30 -17.65 0.79
CA GLU A 16 30.48 -17.59 -0.68
C GLU A 16 29.43 -18.42 -1.42
N ARG A 17 29.11 -19.62 -0.93
CA ARG A 17 28.05 -20.47 -1.51
C ARG A 17 26.68 -19.79 -1.45
N ILE A 18 26.33 -19.16 -0.34
CA ILE A 18 25.05 -18.45 -0.16
C ILE A 18 25.01 -17.23 -1.10
N VAL A 19 26.07 -16.43 -1.13
CA VAL A 19 26.16 -15.26 -2.00
C VAL A 19 26.03 -15.66 -3.47
N ARG A 20 26.73 -16.72 -3.89
CA ARG A 20 26.63 -17.24 -5.27
C ARG A 20 25.21 -17.68 -5.61
N GLN A 21 24.55 -18.42 -4.71
CA GLN A 21 23.19 -18.89 -4.93
C GLN A 21 22.20 -17.72 -5.07
N VAL A 22 22.23 -16.76 -4.15
CA VAL A 22 21.36 -15.58 -4.21
C VAL A 22 21.63 -14.75 -5.46
N THR A 23 22.89 -14.59 -5.84
CA THR A 23 23.26 -13.84 -7.06
C THR A 23 22.74 -14.54 -8.32
N LEU A 24 22.85 -15.87 -8.40
CA LEU A 24 22.34 -16.64 -9.55
C LEU A 24 20.81 -16.60 -9.63
N GLU A 25 20.12 -16.70 -8.51
CA GLU A 25 18.66 -16.55 -8.44
C GLU A 25 18.22 -15.16 -8.90
N PHE A 26 18.89 -14.10 -8.41
CA PHE A 26 18.59 -12.73 -8.80
C PHE A 26 18.83 -12.46 -10.29
N LEU A 27 19.88 -13.04 -10.86
CA LEU A 27 20.19 -12.88 -12.29
C LEU A 27 19.36 -13.84 -13.20
N GLY A 28 18.49 -14.68 -12.61
CA GLY A 28 17.63 -15.60 -13.37
C GLY A 28 18.39 -16.70 -14.13
N ARG A 29 19.60 -17.02 -13.72
CA ARG A 29 20.48 -17.99 -14.40
C ARG A 29 20.37 -19.41 -13.87
N ASP A 30 19.77 -19.60 -12.68
CA ASP A 30 19.50 -20.93 -12.13
C ASP A 30 18.01 -21.24 -12.14
N LYS A 31 17.59 -22.16 -12.99
CA LYS A 31 16.21 -22.66 -13.11
C LYS A 31 15.98 -23.97 -12.35
N SER A 32 16.93 -24.43 -11.53
CA SER A 32 16.94 -25.76 -10.91
C SER A 32 16.59 -25.81 -9.44
N VAL A 33 15.88 -24.80 -8.89
CA VAL A 33 15.39 -24.88 -7.50
C VAL A 33 14.03 -25.54 -7.47
N PRO A 34 13.85 -26.70 -6.77
CA PRO A 34 12.53 -27.29 -6.56
C PRO A 34 11.66 -26.37 -5.73
N ALA A 35 10.38 -26.28 -6.10
CA ALA A 35 9.36 -25.57 -5.31
C ALA A 35 9.36 -26.01 -3.85
N PRO A 36 9.12 -25.09 -2.87
CA PRO A 36 9.08 -25.44 -1.46
C PRO A 36 8.00 -26.49 -1.21
N GLY A 37 8.42 -27.58 -0.59
CA GLY A 37 7.65 -28.78 -0.37
C GLY A 37 6.38 -28.55 0.46
N GLN A 38 5.40 -29.35 0.12
CA GLN A 38 4.12 -29.52 0.78
C GLN A 38 4.23 -29.54 2.31
N ALA A 39 3.60 -28.60 2.96
CA ALA A 39 3.37 -28.64 4.40
C ALA A 39 2.19 -29.55 4.70
N ALA A 40 2.38 -30.33 5.74
CA ALA A 40 1.62 -31.39 6.31
C ALA A 40 0.07 -31.27 6.22
N GLN A 41 -0.57 -32.37 5.81
CA GLN A 41 -1.97 -32.64 6.01
C GLN A 41 -2.30 -32.65 7.52
N ALA A 42 -3.10 -31.70 7.96
CA ALA A 42 -3.71 -31.72 9.28
C ALA A 42 -5.04 -32.49 9.23
N ASN A 43 -5.20 -33.40 10.17
CA ASN A 43 -6.34 -34.30 10.34
C ASN A 43 -7.68 -33.59 10.37
N SER A 44 -8.61 -34.03 9.54
CA SER A 44 -10.03 -33.65 9.57
C SER A 44 -10.72 -34.27 10.79
N SER A 45 -11.03 -33.48 11.80
CA SER A 45 -12.09 -33.77 12.75
C SER A 45 -13.36 -33.04 12.32
N ALA A 46 -14.49 -33.75 12.29
CA ALA A 46 -15.78 -33.26 11.82
C ALA A 46 -16.20 -31.96 12.53
N ALA A 47 -16.42 -30.90 11.74
CA ALA A 47 -16.96 -29.64 12.21
C ALA A 47 -18.45 -29.75 12.53
N PRO A 48 -18.99 -29.00 13.54
CA PRO A 48 -20.41 -28.96 13.84
C PRO A 48 -21.26 -28.47 12.66
N ALA A 49 -22.47 -28.98 12.48
CA ALA A 49 -23.37 -28.68 11.34
C ALA A 49 -23.66 -27.16 11.13
N ALA A 50 -23.57 -26.34 12.15
CA ALA A 50 -23.73 -24.88 12.04
C ALA A 50 -22.60 -24.20 11.25
N ILE A 51 -21.35 -24.68 11.37
CA ILE A 51 -20.20 -24.15 10.63
C ILE A 51 -20.28 -24.54 9.16
N ALA A 52 -20.80 -25.74 8.87
CA ALA A 52 -20.99 -26.20 7.48
C ALA A 52 -22.07 -25.37 6.74
N GLY A 53 -23.13 -24.95 7.41
CA GLY A 53 -24.17 -24.09 6.83
C GLY A 53 -23.66 -22.69 6.48
N GLN A 54 -22.80 -22.12 7.32
CA GLN A 54 -22.21 -20.80 7.11
C GLN A 54 -21.15 -20.83 5.99
N ALA A 55 -20.35 -21.88 5.93
CA ALA A 55 -19.39 -22.08 4.84
C ALA A 55 -20.07 -22.22 3.47
N GLN A 56 -21.21 -22.91 3.39
CA GLN A 56 -21.99 -23.02 2.17
C GLN A 56 -22.61 -21.68 1.76
N ALA A 57 -23.23 -20.96 2.70
CA ALA A 57 -23.83 -19.64 2.42
C ALA A 57 -22.76 -18.63 1.93
N ASN A 58 -21.54 -18.67 2.47
CA ASN A 58 -20.45 -17.80 2.06
C ASN A 58 -19.90 -18.18 0.66
N CYS A 59 -19.88 -19.47 0.32
CA CYS A 59 -19.55 -19.90 -1.04
C CYS A 59 -20.62 -19.46 -2.05
N ASP A 60 -21.90 -19.50 -1.66
CA ASP A 60 -23.00 -19.03 -2.50
C ASP A 60 -22.90 -17.51 -2.75
N LEU A 61 -22.52 -16.71 -1.72
CA LEU A 61 -22.30 -15.27 -1.84
C LEU A 61 -21.19 -14.95 -2.87
N PHE A 62 -20.12 -15.71 -2.89
CA PHE A 62 -18.98 -15.51 -3.81
C PHE A 62 -19.34 -15.65 -5.29
N SER A 63 -20.41 -16.36 -5.60
CA SER A 63 -20.89 -16.67 -6.97
C SER A 63 -22.16 -15.92 -7.35
N THR A 64 -22.62 -14.98 -6.52
CA THR A 64 -23.81 -14.17 -6.84
C THR A 64 -23.56 -13.23 -8.03
N PRO A 65 -24.60 -12.84 -8.77
CA PRO A 65 -24.48 -11.82 -9.82
C PRO A 65 -23.88 -10.50 -9.32
N GLU A 66 -24.16 -10.12 -8.08
CA GLU A 66 -23.58 -8.94 -7.43
C GLU A 66 -22.06 -9.11 -7.22
N ALA A 67 -21.63 -10.24 -6.66
CA ALA A 67 -20.21 -10.54 -6.50
C ALA A 67 -19.47 -10.52 -7.84
N GLU A 68 -20.05 -11.09 -8.89
CA GLU A 68 -19.47 -11.11 -10.23
C GLU A 68 -19.37 -9.70 -10.83
N ALA A 69 -20.36 -8.84 -10.60
CA ALA A 69 -20.29 -7.44 -11.01
C ALA A 69 -19.15 -6.68 -10.30
N ILE A 70 -19.02 -6.85 -8.98
CA ILE A 70 -17.97 -6.24 -8.19
C ILE A 70 -16.57 -6.76 -8.58
N LYS A 71 -16.41 -8.07 -8.80
CA LYS A 71 -15.15 -8.65 -9.29
C LYS A 71 -14.71 -8.02 -10.62
N LYS A 72 -15.66 -7.83 -11.55
CA LYS A 72 -15.39 -7.15 -12.82
C LYS A 72 -15.01 -5.69 -12.63
N GLU A 73 -15.66 -4.97 -11.68
CA GLU A 73 -15.32 -3.60 -11.33
C GLU A 73 -13.90 -3.52 -10.76
N ILE A 74 -13.54 -4.40 -9.81
CA ILE A 74 -12.18 -4.50 -9.25
C ILE A 74 -11.15 -4.71 -10.37
N CYS A 75 -11.40 -5.62 -11.32
CA CYS A 75 -10.51 -5.87 -12.44
C CYS A 75 -10.40 -4.64 -13.37
N ALA A 76 -11.50 -3.98 -13.65
CA ALA A 76 -11.51 -2.77 -14.49
C ALA A 76 -10.73 -1.63 -13.84
N VAL A 77 -10.92 -1.39 -12.55
CA VAL A 77 -10.16 -0.39 -11.77
C VAL A 77 -8.69 -0.78 -11.69
N GLY A 78 -8.38 -2.05 -11.41
CA GLY A 78 -6.99 -2.54 -11.41
C GLY A 78 -6.26 -2.23 -12.72
N ARG A 79 -6.92 -2.44 -13.86
CA ARG A 79 -6.39 -2.09 -15.19
C ARG A 79 -6.19 -0.60 -15.37
N LYS A 80 -7.12 0.24 -14.91
CA LYS A 80 -6.96 1.70 -14.93
C LYS A 80 -5.75 2.16 -14.10
N LEU A 81 -5.59 1.64 -12.88
CA LEU A 81 -4.45 1.97 -12.02
C LEU A 81 -3.12 1.64 -12.71
N TRP A 82 -3.04 0.48 -13.38
CA TRP A 82 -1.84 0.10 -14.13
C TRP A 82 -1.61 1.04 -15.33
N MET A 83 -2.63 1.34 -16.11
CA MET A 83 -2.54 2.24 -17.27
C MET A 83 -2.14 3.67 -16.89
N ARG A 84 -2.53 4.13 -15.70
CA ARG A 84 -2.16 5.43 -15.14
C ARG A 84 -0.80 5.41 -14.42
N GLN A 85 -0.14 4.27 -14.35
CA GLN A 85 1.12 4.09 -13.61
C GLN A 85 0.97 4.37 -12.10
N PHE A 86 -0.20 4.09 -11.53
CA PHE A 86 -0.45 4.17 -10.08
C PHE A 86 -0.03 2.90 -9.35
N VAL A 87 0.28 1.85 -10.09
CA VAL A 87 0.83 0.59 -9.60
C VAL A 87 1.91 0.11 -10.56
N ASP A 88 2.87 -0.63 -10.02
CA ASP A 88 3.97 -1.26 -10.73
C ASP A 88 4.02 -2.76 -10.41
N GLY A 89 4.53 -3.57 -11.32
CA GLY A 89 4.64 -5.02 -11.12
C GLY A 89 3.35 -5.63 -10.56
N ASN A 90 3.41 -6.12 -9.33
CA ASN A 90 2.27 -6.65 -8.57
C ASN A 90 1.75 -5.70 -7.49
N GLY A 91 2.26 -4.46 -7.43
CA GLY A 91 1.92 -3.46 -6.43
C GLY A 91 0.44 -3.08 -6.39
N GLY A 92 0.03 -2.45 -5.28
CA GLY A 92 -1.34 -2.04 -5.02
C GLY A 92 -2.30 -3.20 -4.75
N ASN A 93 -3.44 -2.90 -4.19
CA ASN A 93 -4.50 -3.86 -3.90
C ASN A 93 -5.85 -3.17 -3.75
N ILE A 94 -6.92 -3.92 -4.01
CA ILE A 94 -8.30 -3.43 -4.02
C ILE A 94 -9.15 -4.45 -3.29
N SER A 95 -10.09 -3.97 -2.47
CA SER A 95 -11.09 -4.82 -1.84
C SER A 95 -12.46 -4.18 -1.82
N TYR A 96 -13.49 -5.01 -1.63
CA TYR A 96 -14.87 -4.57 -1.50
C TYR A 96 -15.61 -5.43 -0.47
N ARG A 97 -16.23 -4.79 0.52
CA ARG A 97 -17.06 -5.46 1.53
C ARG A 97 -18.44 -5.76 0.94
N ILE A 98 -18.68 -7.03 0.60
CA ILE A 98 -19.90 -7.48 -0.05
C ILE A 98 -20.98 -7.94 0.94
N GLY A 99 -20.58 -8.26 2.16
CA GLY A 99 -21.47 -8.70 3.25
C GLY A 99 -21.08 -8.08 4.59
N PRO A 100 -21.82 -8.39 5.66
CA PRO A 100 -21.49 -7.91 7.00
C PRO A 100 -20.08 -8.29 7.45
N ASN A 101 -19.63 -9.48 7.07
CA ASN A 101 -18.33 -10.07 7.45
C ASN A 101 -17.51 -10.54 6.25
N GLU A 102 -17.96 -10.32 5.03
CA GLU A 102 -17.36 -10.87 3.82
C GLU A 102 -16.78 -9.75 2.95
N VAL A 103 -15.53 -9.94 2.50
CA VAL A 103 -14.76 -8.99 1.70
C VAL A 103 -14.16 -9.67 0.48
N LEU A 104 -14.49 -9.18 -0.71
CA LEU A 104 -13.80 -9.52 -1.95
C LEU A 104 -12.47 -8.74 -1.99
N CYS A 105 -11.37 -9.39 -2.35
CA CYS A 105 -10.07 -8.71 -2.45
C CYS A 105 -9.20 -9.28 -3.59
N THR A 106 -8.30 -8.43 -4.07
CA THR A 106 -7.30 -8.86 -5.05
C THR A 106 -6.31 -9.87 -4.46
N PRO A 107 -5.80 -10.82 -5.27
CA PRO A 107 -4.76 -11.74 -4.84
C PRO A 107 -3.39 -11.02 -4.72
N THR A 108 -2.49 -11.64 -3.95
CA THR A 108 -1.07 -11.27 -3.97
C THR A 108 -0.38 -11.74 -5.25
N MET A 109 0.75 -11.15 -5.61
CA MET A 109 1.64 -11.56 -6.71
C MET A 109 0.97 -11.63 -8.10
N VAL A 110 -0.09 -10.85 -8.32
CA VAL A 110 -0.74 -10.69 -9.62
C VAL A 110 -0.73 -9.22 -10.03
N SER A 111 -0.28 -8.94 -11.26
CA SER A 111 -0.36 -7.60 -11.85
C SER A 111 -1.81 -7.14 -11.90
N LYS A 112 -2.05 -5.89 -11.53
CA LYS A 112 -3.41 -5.33 -11.56
C LYS A 112 -3.97 -5.21 -12.97
N PHE A 113 -3.10 -5.19 -13.99
CA PHE A 113 -3.52 -5.22 -15.39
C PHE A 113 -4.07 -6.58 -15.83
N ASP A 114 -3.51 -7.67 -15.30
CA ASP A 114 -3.80 -9.03 -15.71
C ASP A 114 -4.90 -9.71 -14.87
N LEU A 115 -5.49 -8.97 -13.90
CA LEU A 115 -6.55 -9.51 -13.05
C LEU A 115 -7.77 -9.97 -13.87
N THR A 116 -8.26 -11.14 -13.52
CA THR A 116 -9.56 -11.68 -13.97
C THR A 116 -10.51 -11.86 -12.79
N PRO A 117 -11.83 -11.92 -13.00
CA PRO A 117 -12.79 -12.16 -11.91
C PRO A 117 -12.51 -13.46 -11.12
N GLU A 118 -11.94 -14.47 -11.75
CA GLU A 118 -11.59 -15.76 -11.15
C GLU A 118 -10.39 -15.65 -10.19
N ASP A 119 -9.62 -14.60 -10.30
CA ASP A 119 -8.46 -14.33 -9.43
C ASP A 119 -8.86 -13.73 -8.08
N ILE A 120 -10.03 -13.12 -8.00
CA ILE A 120 -10.50 -12.43 -6.80
C ILE A 120 -10.76 -13.46 -5.69
N CYS A 121 -10.36 -13.08 -4.47
CA CYS A 121 -10.53 -13.87 -3.26
C CYS A 121 -11.71 -13.36 -2.43
N LEU A 122 -12.35 -14.25 -1.65
CA LEU A 122 -13.28 -13.89 -0.58
C LEU A 122 -12.63 -14.20 0.76
N VAL A 123 -12.67 -13.24 1.66
CA VAL A 123 -12.13 -13.34 3.02
C VAL A 123 -13.16 -12.87 4.03
N ASP A 124 -13.01 -13.25 5.31
CA ASP A 124 -13.76 -12.65 6.42
C ASP A 124 -13.03 -11.41 7.00
N LEU A 125 -13.69 -10.69 7.92
CA LEU A 125 -13.09 -9.54 8.61
C LEU A 125 -11.96 -9.92 9.58
N GLU A 126 -11.77 -11.20 9.88
CA GLU A 126 -10.66 -11.75 10.64
C GLU A 126 -9.44 -12.07 9.77
N GLY A 127 -9.62 -12.02 8.42
CA GLY A 127 -8.56 -12.26 7.44
C GLY A 127 -8.47 -13.72 6.99
N ASN A 128 -9.42 -14.58 7.38
CA ASN A 128 -9.45 -15.96 6.91
C ASN A 128 -10.00 -16.00 5.48
N GLN A 129 -9.29 -16.67 4.57
CA GLN A 129 -9.77 -16.84 3.21
C GLN A 129 -10.88 -17.89 3.13
N ILE A 130 -12.04 -17.50 2.62
CA ILE A 130 -13.25 -18.32 2.50
C ILE A 130 -13.34 -18.98 1.12
N ALA A 131 -12.99 -18.22 0.05
CA ALA A 131 -13.02 -18.70 -1.32
C ALA A 131 -11.96 -18.00 -2.18
N GLY A 132 -11.76 -18.52 -3.40
CA GLY A 132 -10.72 -18.07 -4.33
C GLY A 132 -9.55 -19.06 -4.40
N SER A 133 -8.94 -19.17 -5.59
CA SER A 133 -7.87 -20.13 -5.87
C SER A 133 -6.46 -19.60 -5.58
N LYS A 134 -6.31 -18.27 -5.47
CA LYS A 134 -5.04 -17.59 -5.19
C LYS A 134 -5.02 -17.12 -3.75
N ALA A 135 -3.82 -16.88 -3.19
CA ALA A 135 -3.69 -16.27 -1.88
C ALA A 135 -4.12 -14.80 -1.93
N SER A 136 -4.87 -14.34 -0.93
CA SER A 136 -5.28 -12.94 -0.78
C SER A 136 -4.09 -12.01 -0.65
N THR A 137 -4.29 -10.71 -0.90
CA THR A 137 -3.23 -9.69 -0.79
C THR A 137 -2.52 -9.72 0.56
N SER A 138 -1.20 -9.51 0.56
CA SER A 138 -0.38 -9.46 1.78
C SER A 138 -0.70 -8.27 2.69
N GLU A 139 -1.37 -7.24 2.17
CA GLU A 139 -1.76 -6.05 2.93
C GLU A 139 -3.25 -6.04 3.31
N LEU A 140 -3.88 -7.21 3.29
CA LEU A 140 -5.28 -7.39 3.62
C LEU A 140 -5.67 -6.74 4.96
N LEU A 141 -4.82 -6.85 5.99
CA LEU A 141 -5.11 -6.32 7.31
C LEU A 141 -5.38 -4.81 7.31
N LEU A 142 -4.69 -4.02 6.47
CA LEU A 142 -4.94 -2.59 6.32
C LEU A 142 -6.41 -2.33 5.90
N HIS A 143 -6.90 -3.08 4.92
CA HIS A 143 -8.27 -2.95 4.43
C HIS A 143 -9.29 -3.35 5.49
N LEU A 144 -9.04 -4.46 6.19
CA LEU A 144 -9.96 -4.97 7.20
C LEU A 144 -10.08 -4.03 8.40
N GLU A 145 -8.98 -3.41 8.84
CA GLU A 145 -9.01 -2.42 9.92
C GLU A 145 -9.79 -1.15 9.52
N ILE A 146 -9.70 -0.71 8.25
CA ILE A 146 -10.52 0.39 7.74
C ILE A 146 -12.01 0.00 7.78
N TYR A 147 -12.40 -1.19 7.30
CA TYR A 147 -13.79 -1.64 7.34
C TYR A 147 -14.36 -1.78 8.76
N LYS A 148 -13.54 -2.19 9.72
CA LYS A 148 -13.95 -2.27 11.12
C LYS A 148 -14.14 -0.89 11.75
N ALA A 149 -13.28 0.07 11.41
CA ALA A 149 -13.32 1.42 11.96
C ALA A 149 -14.40 2.31 11.30
N GLU A 150 -14.68 2.08 9.98
CA GLU A 150 -15.63 2.83 9.17
C GLU A 150 -16.64 1.88 8.51
N PRO A 151 -17.78 1.63 9.17
CA PRO A 151 -18.81 0.73 8.65
C PRO A 151 -19.43 1.15 7.30
N GLU A 152 -19.42 2.43 6.98
CA GLU A 152 -19.94 2.95 5.71
C GLU A 152 -18.98 2.72 4.52
N ALA A 153 -17.71 2.47 4.80
CA ALA A 153 -16.76 2.11 3.75
C ALA A 153 -17.07 0.72 3.19
N LYS A 154 -17.31 0.65 1.88
CA LYS A 154 -17.52 -0.62 1.15
C LYS A 154 -16.34 -0.99 0.29
N ALA A 155 -15.54 -0.03 -0.17
CA ALA A 155 -14.35 -0.26 -0.98
C ALA A 155 -13.12 0.34 -0.32
N VAL A 156 -12.00 -0.36 -0.40
CA VAL A 156 -10.67 0.15 -0.02
C VAL A 156 -9.72 -0.11 -1.17
N LEU A 157 -8.95 0.91 -1.53
CA LEU A 157 -7.97 0.89 -2.61
C LEU A 157 -6.64 1.41 -2.10
N HIS A 158 -5.58 0.63 -2.26
CA HIS A 158 -4.20 1.04 -2.01
C HIS A 158 -3.40 1.00 -3.31
N CYS A 159 -2.61 2.05 -3.55
CA CYS A 159 -1.76 2.17 -4.72
C CYS A 159 -0.58 3.13 -4.47
N HIS A 160 0.34 3.21 -5.44
CA HIS A 160 1.59 3.98 -5.35
C HIS A 160 1.69 5.05 -6.45
N PRO A 161 0.72 5.99 -6.57
CA PRO A 161 0.77 6.99 -7.63
C PRO A 161 1.99 7.89 -7.43
N PRO A 162 2.78 8.17 -8.49
CA PRO A 162 4.14 8.72 -8.34
C PRO A 162 4.23 10.05 -7.59
N HIS A 163 3.31 11.00 -7.88
CA HIS A 163 3.39 12.34 -7.29
C HIS A 163 2.89 12.35 -5.84
N ALA A 164 1.81 11.63 -5.53
CA ALA A 164 1.36 11.47 -4.15
C ALA A 164 2.38 10.67 -3.31
N THR A 165 3.00 9.65 -3.90
CA THR A 165 4.07 8.89 -3.25
C THR A 165 5.31 9.75 -3.00
N ALA A 166 5.62 10.72 -3.88
CA ALA A 166 6.69 11.69 -3.64
C ALA A 166 6.43 12.55 -2.37
N TYR A 167 5.17 12.94 -2.12
CA TYR A 167 4.80 13.56 -0.85
C TYR A 167 4.98 12.57 0.32
N ALA A 168 4.55 11.32 0.17
CA ALA A 168 4.65 10.31 1.22
C ALA A 168 6.11 10.03 1.66
N ILE A 169 7.06 9.95 0.71
CA ILE A 169 8.48 9.72 1.02
C ILE A 169 9.19 10.95 1.60
N THR A 170 8.64 12.15 1.37
CA THR A 170 9.19 13.39 1.97
C THR A 170 8.59 13.69 3.35
N GLY A 171 7.64 12.89 3.82
CA GLY A 171 6.92 13.13 5.07
C GLY A 171 6.04 14.38 5.04
N ARG A 172 5.74 14.92 3.85
CA ARG A 172 4.92 16.13 3.66
C ARG A 172 3.52 15.75 3.20
N VAL A 173 2.55 16.58 3.56
CA VAL A 173 1.19 16.51 3.03
C VAL A 173 0.96 17.66 2.04
N PRO A 174 0.16 17.47 0.98
CA PRO A 174 -0.17 18.57 0.09
C PRO A 174 -0.98 19.64 0.82
N PRO A 175 -0.75 20.95 0.54
CA PRO A 175 -1.55 22.01 1.11
C PRO A 175 -3.01 21.89 0.68
N ASN A 176 -3.93 22.35 1.48
CA ASN A 176 -5.34 22.46 1.15
C ASN A 176 -5.70 23.88 0.63
N MET A 177 -6.97 24.08 0.23
CA MET A 177 -7.50 25.37 -0.26
C MET A 177 -6.77 25.91 -1.49
N VAL A 178 -6.51 25.05 -2.49
CA VAL A 178 -5.87 25.43 -3.74
C VAL A 178 -6.74 25.09 -4.95
N ILE A 179 -7.34 23.90 -5.02
CA ILE A 179 -8.19 23.44 -6.10
C ILE A 179 -9.54 22.99 -5.53
N PRO A 180 -10.68 23.52 -6.06
CA PRO A 180 -12.01 23.22 -5.51
C PRO A 180 -12.36 21.74 -5.48
N GLU A 181 -12.09 20.98 -6.55
CA GLU A 181 -12.40 19.56 -6.65
C GLU A 181 -11.67 18.77 -5.59
N PHE A 182 -10.40 19.09 -5.34
CA PHE A 182 -9.61 18.46 -4.28
C PHE A 182 -10.23 18.73 -2.90
N GLU A 183 -10.65 19.98 -2.62
CA GLU A 183 -11.28 20.33 -1.34
C GLU A 183 -12.58 19.59 -1.10
N VAL A 184 -13.41 19.43 -2.14
CA VAL A 184 -14.70 18.78 -2.03
C VAL A 184 -14.54 17.25 -1.87
N PHE A 185 -13.75 16.60 -2.72
CA PHE A 185 -13.73 15.14 -2.79
C PHE A 185 -12.70 14.50 -1.83
N VAL A 186 -11.56 15.14 -1.60
CA VAL A 186 -10.49 14.64 -0.73
C VAL A 186 -10.32 15.53 0.50
N GLY A 187 -10.03 16.81 0.32
CA GLY A 187 -9.86 17.79 1.39
C GLY A 187 -8.54 17.67 2.13
N LYS A 188 -8.58 17.75 3.46
CA LYS A 188 -7.37 17.68 4.26
C LYS A 188 -6.80 16.27 4.25
N VAL A 189 -5.60 16.10 3.68
CA VAL A 189 -4.87 14.82 3.69
C VAL A 189 -3.99 14.73 4.92
N VAL A 190 -3.86 13.53 5.44
CA VAL A 190 -2.95 13.17 6.53
C VAL A 190 -1.96 12.11 6.07
N ILE A 191 -0.89 11.94 6.82
CA ILE A 191 0.11 10.91 6.58
C ILE A 191 0.22 10.00 7.81
N SER A 192 0.17 8.67 7.61
CA SER A 192 0.43 7.72 8.68
C SER A 192 1.92 7.67 9.00
N ARG A 193 2.27 7.26 10.22
CA ARG A 193 3.66 6.90 10.51
C ARG A 193 4.10 5.71 9.66
N TYR A 194 5.41 5.60 9.40
CA TYR A 194 5.95 4.43 8.72
C TYR A 194 5.84 3.19 9.61
N GLU A 195 5.32 2.12 9.03
CA GLU A 195 5.33 0.77 9.58
C GLU A 195 5.57 -0.21 8.42
N THR A 196 6.11 -1.39 8.72
CA THR A 196 6.38 -2.38 7.66
C THR A 196 5.08 -2.90 7.05
N PRO A 197 4.89 -2.79 5.72
CA PRO A 197 3.69 -3.28 5.03
C PRO A 197 3.35 -4.73 5.36
N GLY A 198 2.05 -5.04 5.44
CA GLY A 198 1.54 -6.37 5.79
C GLY A 198 1.54 -6.69 7.28
N THR A 199 2.13 -5.85 8.15
CA THR A 199 2.10 -6.06 9.60
C THR A 199 0.83 -5.50 10.24
N LYS A 200 0.49 -5.99 11.43
CA LYS A 200 -0.61 -5.44 12.24
C LYS A 200 -0.37 -3.96 12.59
N ALA A 201 0.85 -3.59 12.93
CA ALA A 201 1.22 -2.21 13.23
C ALA A 201 0.96 -1.28 12.03
N PHE A 202 1.25 -1.74 10.81
CA PHE A 202 0.93 -1.03 9.58
C PHE A 202 -0.59 -0.85 9.42
N ALA A 203 -1.37 -1.92 9.58
CA ALA A 203 -2.82 -1.85 9.49
C ALA A 203 -3.44 -0.91 10.54
N GLU A 204 -2.93 -0.90 11.76
CA GLU A 204 -3.42 -0.05 12.85
C GLU A 204 -2.96 1.42 12.73
N SER A 205 -1.94 1.73 11.93
CA SER A 205 -1.39 3.08 11.78
C SER A 205 -2.40 4.09 11.20
N VAL A 206 -3.41 3.62 10.49
CA VAL A 206 -4.45 4.46 9.86
C VAL A 206 -5.64 4.74 10.77
N LEU A 207 -5.87 3.93 11.80
CA LEU A 207 -7.07 3.98 12.65
C LEU A 207 -7.37 5.36 13.27
N PRO A 208 -6.37 6.17 13.69
CA PRO A 208 -6.65 7.49 14.26
C PRO A 208 -7.35 8.46 13.29
N TYR A 209 -7.33 8.16 11.98
CA TYR A 209 -7.73 9.09 10.93
C TYR A 209 -8.95 8.63 10.11
N VAL A 210 -9.27 7.33 10.13
CA VAL A 210 -10.25 6.70 9.23
C VAL A 210 -11.61 7.40 9.23
N LYS A 211 -12.12 7.84 10.41
CA LYS A 211 -13.45 8.46 10.50
C LYS A 211 -13.54 9.88 9.95
N GLN A 212 -12.42 10.57 9.82
CA GLN A 212 -12.36 11.98 9.44
C GLN A 212 -11.84 12.20 8.03
N HIS A 213 -11.37 11.14 7.38
CA HIS A 213 -10.77 11.18 6.06
C HIS A 213 -11.33 10.06 5.19
N ASN A 214 -11.15 10.16 3.90
CA ASN A 214 -11.41 9.09 2.91
C ASN A 214 -10.14 8.75 2.11
N THR A 215 -9.04 9.44 2.38
CA THR A 215 -7.79 9.34 1.64
C THR A 215 -6.62 9.71 2.55
N MET A 216 -5.56 8.92 2.53
CA MET A 216 -4.36 9.12 3.35
C MET A 216 -3.10 8.81 2.57
N LEU A 217 -2.00 9.49 2.91
CA LEU A 217 -0.65 9.09 2.57
C LEU A 217 -0.15 8.04 3.58
N LEU A 218 0.55 7.05 3.07
CA LEU A 218 1.27 6.05 3.86
C LEU A 218 2.76 6.38 3.79
N SER A 219 3.38 6.75 4.91
CA SER A 219 4.78 7.21 4.96
C SER A 219 5.72 6.23 4.26
N ASN A 220 6.56 6.73 3.34
CA ASN A 220 7.52 5.95 2.54
C ASN A 220 6.91 4.78 1.74
N HIS A 221 5.62 4.86 1.38
CA HIS A 221 4.95 3.73 0.73
C HIS A 221 4.05 4.19 -0.44
N GLY A 222 2.92 4.81 -0.16
CA GLY A 222 1.94 5.18 -1.18
C GLY A 222 0.73 5.85 -0.57
N ILE A 223 -0.46 5.49 -1.06
CA ILE A 223 -1.74 6.04 -0.57
C ILE A 223 -2.75 4.93 -0.28
N VAL A 224 -3.70 5.22 0.58
CA VAL A 224 -4.91 4.40 0.74
C VAL A 224 -6.15 5.29 0.67
N CYS A 225 -7.16 4.83 -0.08
CA CYS A 225 -8.46 5.49 -0.24
C CYS A 225 -9.59 4.53 0.10
N TRP A 226 -10.69 5.04 0.65
CA TRP A 226 -11.88 4.22 0.91
C TRP A 226 -13.16 4.99 0.57
N ALA A 227 -14.17 4.26 0.11
CA ALA A 227 -15.41 4.81 -0.39
C ALA A 227 -16.56 3.79 -0.32
N ASP A 228 -17.72 4.20 -0.80
CA ASP A 228 -18.93 3.35 -0.98
C ASP A 228 -18.82 2.41 -2.20
N THR A 229 -18.00 2.74 -3.20
CA THR A 229 -17.75 1.94 -4.40
C THR A 229 -16.25 1.86 -4.73
N VAL A 230 -15.86 0.83 -5.49
CA VAL A 230 -14.47 0.69 -5.98
C VAL A 230 -14.10 1.86 -6.89
N THR A 231 -15.04 2.29 -7.74
CA THR A 231 -14.88 3.43 -8.64
C THR A 231 -14.66 4.75 -7.87
N HIS A 232 -15.41 5.01 -6.80
CA HIS A 232 -15.22 6.23 -6.01
C HIS A 232 -13.87 6.21 -5.25
N ALA A 233 -13.44 5.07 -4.73
CA ALA A 233 -12.11 4.96 -4.12
C ALA A 233 -11.00 5.24 -5.15
N GLU A 234 -11.17 4.78 -6.39
CA GLU A 234 -10.25 5.07 -7.49
C GLU A 234 -10.24 6.56 -7.85
N TRP A 235 -11.41 7.22 -7.89
CA TRP A 235 -11.49 8.68 -8.16
C TRP A 235 -10.75 9.49 -7.09
N TYR A 236 -10.83 9.11 -5.82
CA TYR A 236 -10.07 9.80 -4.77
C TYR A 236 -8.56 9.67 -4.98
N ALA A 237 -8.10 8.49 -5.42
CA ALA A 237 -6.69 8.29 -5.78
C ALA A 237 -6.30 9.18 -6.98
N GLU A 238 -7.13 9.26 -8.02
CA GLU A 238 -6.89 10.12 -9.18
C GLU A 238 -6.85 11.60 -8.81
N VAL A 239 -7.80 12.05 -7.99
CA VAL A 239 -7.87 13.45 -7.53
C VAL A 239 -6.63 13.82 -6.73
N LEU A 240 -6.21 12.98 -5.77
CA LEU A 240 -5.01 13.23 -4.99
C LEU A 240 -3.75 13.25 -5.86
N GLU A 241 -3.58 12.28 -6.75
CA GLU A 241 -2.41 12.21 -7.63
C GLU A 241 -2.31 13.42 -8.56
N THR A 242 -3.41 13.76 -9.24
CA THR A 242 -3.46 14.92 -10.14
C THR A 242 -3.20 16.22 -9.38
N TYR A 243 -3.70 16.32 -8.16
CA TYR A 243 -3.44 17.48 -7.29
C TYR A 243 -1.96 17.59 -6.92
N CYS A 244 -1.35 16.51 -6.45
CA CYS A 244 0.08 16.46 -6.14
C CYS A 244 0.94 16.82 -7.35
N TRP A 245 0.62 16.27 -8.51
CA TRP A 245 1.29 16.59 -9.77
C TRP A 245 1.18 18.08 -10.11
N THR A 246 -0.02 18.64 -10.05
CA THR A 246 -0.26 20.06 -10.33
C THR A 246 0.54 20.96 -9.38
N LEU A 247 0.60 20.63 -8.08
CA LEU A 247 1.42 21.37 -7.10
C LEU A 247 2.91 21.32 -7.42
N MET A 248 3.42 20.16 -7.85
CA MET A 248 4.83 20.02 -8.24
C MET A 248 5.14 20.83 -9.51
N LEU A 249 4.23 20.88 -10.48
CA LEU A 249 4.37 21.73 -11.67
C LEU A 249 4.30 23.22 -11.29
N ALA A 250 3.37 23.61 -10.42
CA ALA A 250 3.24 24.98 -9.96
C ALA A 250 4.50 25.47 -9.21
N ALA A 251 5.14 24.59 -8.43
CA ALA A 251 6.39 24.90 -7.75
C ALA A 251 7.53 25.27 -8.72
N GLN A 252 7.53 24.69 -9.94
CA GLN A 252 8.52 24.98 -10.97
C GLN A 252 8.35 26.37 -11.58
N LEU A 253 7.19 27.01 -11.43
CA LEU A 253 6.98 28.39 -11.87
C LEU A 253 7.71 29.42 -11.01
N GLY A 254 8.21 29.01 -9.84
CA GLY A 254 8.99 29.89 -8.95
C GLY A 254 8.20 31.03 -8.30
N VAL A 255 6.86 30.94 -8.28
CA VAL A 255 5.97 31.92 -7.67
C VAL A 255 5.11 31.26 -6.58
N PRO A 256 4.68 32.03 -5.57
CA PRO A 256 3.80 31.52 -4.52
C PRO A 256 2.47 30.98 -5.09
N ILE A 257 1.98 29.90 -4.53
CA ILE A 257 0.67 29.34 -4.86
C ILE A 257 -0.43 30.27 -4.33
N SER A 258 -1.38 30.64 -5.20
CA SER A 258 -2.60 31.34 -4.78
C SER A 258 -3.52 30.37 -4.05
N ARG A 259 -4.11 30.80 -2.95
CA ARG A 259 -5.06 30.01 -2.16
C ARG A 259 -6.46 30.55 -2.26
N ILE A 260 -7.43 29.64 -2.19
CA ILE A 260 -8.85 29.97 -2.02
C ILE A 260 -9.02 30.62 -0.66
N SER A 261 -9.79 31.72 -0.56
CA SER A 261 -10.03 32.42 0.71
C SER A 261 -10.80 31.53 1.70
N GLU A 262 -10.74 31.86 2.97
CA GLU A 262 -11.50 31.14 4.01
C GLU A 262 -13.02 31.17 3.75
N GLU A 263 -13.53 32.32 3.29
CA GLU A 263 -14.95 32.48 2.93
C GLU A 263 -15.35 31.52 1.79
N GLN A 264 -14.61 31.55 0.68
CA GLN A 264 -14.83 30.65 -0.45
C GLN A 264 -14.62 29.17 -0.09
N GLY A 265 -13.64 28.89 0.78
CA GLY A 265 -13.38 27.55 1.32
C GLY A 265 -14.54 27.03 2.15
N SER A 266 -15.25 27.89 2.88
CA SER A 266 -16.46 27.53 3.65
C SER A 266 -17.55 27.01 2.73
N ASP A 267 -17.76 27.61 1.57
CA ASP A 267 -18.75 27.15 0.59
C ASP A 267 -18.40 25.74 0.05
N LEU A 268 -17.12 25.48 -0.21
CA LEU A 268 -16.66 24.16 -0.64
C LEU A 268 -16.87 23.08 0.44
N LEU A 269 -16.60 23.42 1.68
CA LEU A 269 -16.85 22.52 2.82
C LEU A 269 -18.34 22.24 3.00
N GLU A 270 -19.23 23.22 2.75
CA GLU A 270 -20.65 22.98 2.79
C GLU A 270 -21.13 22.06 1.65
N ILE A 271 -20.54 22.18 0.45
CA ILE A 271 -20.79 21.23 -0.64
C ILE A 271 -20.34 19.82 -0.22
N LYS A 272 -19.15 19.68 0.35
CA LYS A 272 -18.61 18.41 0.85
C LYS A 272 -19.53 17.78 1.89
N ARG A 273 -20.02 18.57 2.86
CA ARG A 273 -20.96 18.11 3.91
C ARG A 273 -22.27 17.59 3.30
N ARG A 274 -22.84 18.31 2.30
CA ARG A 274 -24.06 17.88 1.60
C ARG A 274 -23.89 16.58 0.83
N LEU A 275 -22.68 16.29 0.37
CA LEU A 275 -22.32 15.02 -0.28
C LEU A 275 -22.09 13.89 0.74
N GLY A 276 -22.12 14.16 2.05
CA GLY A 276 -21.87 13.17 3.08
C GLY A 276 -20.42 12.72 3.18
N LEU A 277 -19.48 13.49 2.60
CA LEU A 277 -18.06 13.12 2.61
C LEU A 277 -17.39 13.56 3.92
N PRO A 278 -16.50 12.73 4.50
CA PRO A 278 -15.86 13.05 5.76
C PRO A 278 -14.82 14.18 5.63
N ASP A 279 -14.68 14.98 6.67
CA ASP A 279 -13.59 15.97 6.78
C ASP A 279 -13.30 16.29 8.24
N ALA A 280 -12.04 16.29 8.62
CA ALA A 280 -11.59 16.62 9.97
C ALA A 280 -11.99 18.03 10.43
N ARG A 281 -12.29 18.93 9.50
CA ARG A 281 -12.74 20.31 9.78
C ARG A 281 -14.22 20.41 10.16
N PHE A 282 -15.00 19.33 10.06
CA PHE A 282 -16.40 19.29 10.48
C PHE A 282 -16.58 19.09 11.98
N ASP A 283 -15.63 18.43 12.63
CA ASP A 283 -15.63 18.23 14.07
C ASP A 283 -15.19 19.53 14.78
N THR A 284 -16.15 20.39 15.07
CA THR A 284 -15.94 21.63 15.85
C THR A 284 -15.89 21.40 17.37
N SER A 285 -15.90 20.18 17.85
CA SER A 285 -15.54 19.90 19.24
C SER A 285 -14.10 20.36 19.45
N PRO A 286 -13.77 21.13 20.53
CA PRO A 286 -12.42 21.51 20.81
C PRO A 286 -11.61 20.26 21.15
N MET A 287 -11.22 19.51 20.13
CA MET A 287 -10.10 18.59 20.25
C MET A 287 -8.93 19.47 20.65
N LYS A 288 -8.44 19.27 21.87
CA LYS A 288 -7.09 19.72 22.22
C LYS A 288 -6.23 19.38 21.02
N GLU A 289 -5.73 20.42 20.34
CA GLU A 289 -4.65 20.28 19.39
C GLU A 289 -3.60 19.40 20.06
N ARG A 290 -3.64 18.11 19.79
CA ARG A 290 -2.42 17.33 19.80
C ARG A 290 -1.66 17.90 18.62
N GLN A 291 -0.91 18.97 18.88
CA GLN A 291 0.24 19.27 18.08
C GLN A 291 1.05 17.98 18.03
N LEU A 292 0.83 17.19 16.98
CA LEU A 292 1.95 16.54 16.34
C LEU A 292 2.81 17.74 15.99
N SER A 293 3.81 18.03 16.84
CA SER A 293 4.86 18.98 16.55
C SER A 293 5.24 18.70 15.10
N ASP A 294 4.92 19.66 14.22
CA ASP A 294 5.53 19.70 12.91
C ASP A 294 7.01 19.50 13.19
N PRO A 295 7.64 18.42 12.69
CA PRO A 295 9.08 18.36 12.76
C PRO A 295 9.52 19.65 12.09
N GLU A 296 10.20 20.53 12.84
CA GLU A 296 10.82 21.71 12.26
C GLU A 296 11.59 21.22 11.04
N VAL A 297 10.99 21.42 9.87
CA VAL A 297 11.67 21.14 8.61
C VAL A 297 12.75 22.18 8.54
N PRO A 298 14.04 21.80 8.59
CA PRO A 298 15.11 22.75 8.36
C PRO A 298 14.82 23.39 7.01
N SER A 299 14.51 24.68 7.01
CA SER A 299 14.45 25.49 5.82
C SER A 299 15.84 25.45 5.20
N SER A 300 15.95 24.90 3.99
CA SER A 300 17.17 24.74 3.20
C SER A 300 17.93 23.40 3.39
N VAL A 301 17.38 22.32 2.83
CA VAL A 301 18.23 21.45 2.04
C VAL A 301 18.02 21.87 0.59
N ALA A 302 18.83 22.81 0.14
CA ALA A 302 19.08 22.97 -1.28
C ALA A 302 19.66 21.62 -1.73
N LEU A 303 18.87 20.84 -2.48
CA LEU A 303 19.44 19.79 -3.29
C LEU A 303 20.27 20.52 -4.34
N GLU A 304 21.58 20.64 -4.10
CA GLU A 304 22.52 20.95 -5.16
C GLU A 304 22.31 19.86 -6.22
N PRO A 305 21.97 20.22 -7.47
CA PRO A 305 21.89 19.23 -8.52
C PRO A 305 23.30 18.65 -8.67
N THR A 306 23.51 17.40 -8.28
CA THR A 306 24.69 16.67 -8.72
C THR A 306 24.67 16.69 -10.23
N PRO A 307 25.72 17.18 -10.91
CA PRO A 307 25.78 17.17 -12.36
C PRO A 307 25.60 15.71 -12.81
N TYR A 308 24.55 15.42 -13.56
CA TYR A 308 24.43 14.17 -14.28
C TYR A 308 25.54 14.18 -15.35
N ASP A 309 26.63 13.49 -15.07
CA ASP A 309 27.66 13.20 -16.06
C ASP A 309 27.06 12.18 -17.05
N GLY A 310 26.60 12.71 -18.19
CA GLY A 310 26.03 11.93 -19.28
C GLY A 310 27.04 11.08 -20.05
N SER A 311 28.12 10.64 -19.41
CA SER A 311 28.99 9.62 -20.00
C SER A 311 28.24 8.29 -20.00
N SER A 312 27.77 7.90 -21.17
CA SER A 312 27.25 6.60 -21.52
C SER A 312 28.12 5.49 -20.95
N GLY A 313 27.75 5.01 -19.75
CA GLY A 313 28.32 3.80 -19.17
C GLY A 313 27.97 2.62 -20.07
N ASN A 314 28.97 2.15 -20.81
CA ASN A 314 29.01 0.83 -21.41
C ASN A 314 28.33 -0.16 -20.44
N SER A 315 27.41 -0.98 -20.94
CA SER A 315 26.91 -2.16 -20.27
C SER A 315 28.06 -3.11 -20.02
N ALA A 316 28.83 -2.85 -18.95
CA ALA A 316 29.87 -3.75 -18.52
C ALA A 316 29.21 -5.07 -18.17
N ASN A 317 29.59 -6.11 -18.88
CA ASN A 317 29.32 -7.49 -18.51
C ASN A 317 29.91 -7.68 -17.10
N VAL A 318 29.04 -7.55 -16.05
CA VAL A 318 29.48 -7.73 -14.67
C VAL A 318 29.90 -9.20 -14.55
N ASP A 319 31.18 -9.42 -14.38
CA ASP A 319 31.71 -10.76 -14.16
C ASP A 319 31.14 -11.29 -12.82
N LEU A 320 30.33 -12.34 -12.92
CA LEU A 320 29.68 -12.97 -11.78
C LEU A 320 30.69 -13.35 -10.67
N GLU A 321 31.87 -13.84 -11.05
CA GLU A 321 32.90 -14.25 -10.09
C GLU A 321 33.45 -13.04 -9.30
N SER A 322 33.65 -11.91 -10.00
CA SER A 322 34.10 -10.67 -9.38
C SER A 322 33.06 -10.12 -8.42
N LEU A 323 31.77 -10.16 -8.80
CA LEU A 323 30.66 -9.72 -7.94
C LEU A 323 30.53 -10.61 -6.70
N VAL A 324 30.52 -11.93 -6.86
CA VAL A 324 30.45 -12.90 -5.75
C VAL A 324 31.60 -12.70 -4.77
N LYS A 325 32.82 -12.51 -5.28
CA LYS A 325 34.00 -12.25 -4.44
C LYS A 325 33.84 -10.95 -3.65
N SER A 326 33.46 -9.86 -4.29
CA SER A 326 33.30 -8.54 -3.65
C SER A 326 32.26 -8.55 -2.54
N VAL A 327 31.09 -9.18 -2.77
CA VAL A 327 30.03 -9.28 -1.77
C VAL A 327 30.45 -10.20 -0.62
N THR A 328 31.12 -11.32 -0.93
CA THR A 328 31.65 -12.25 0.10
C THR A 328 32.66 -11.57 1.02
N ASP A 329 33.59 -10.80 0.44
CA ASP A 329 34.60 -10.07 1.22
C ASP A 329 33.94 -9.02 2.14
N ALA A 330 32.95 -8.27 1.65
CA ALA A 330 32.19 -7.30 2.46
C ALA A 330 31.43 -7.97 3.62
N VAL A 331 30.78 -9.10 3.39
CA VAL A 331 30.06 -9.84 4.42
C VAL A 331 31.02 -10.39 5.47
N MET A 332 32.14 -10.96 5.06
CA MET A 332 33.17 -11.50 6.00
C MET A 332 33.80 -10.40 6.84
N GLU A 333 34.05 -9.22 6.27
CA GLU A 333 34.54 -8.07 7.03
C GLU A 333 33.50 -7.58 8.06
N ALA A 334 32.22 -7.58 7.71
CA ALA A 334 31.13 -7.19 8.63
C ALA A 334 30.98 -8.19 9.80
N ILE A 335 31.18 -9.50 9.54
CA ILE A 335 31.17 -10.54 10.57
C ILE A 335 32.36 -10.40 11.50
N ALA A 336 33.54 -10.08 11.00
CA ALA A 336 34.77 -9.95 11.79
C ALA A 336 34.78 -8.71 12.71
N LYS A 337 33.92 -7.70 12.47
CA LYS A 337 33.79 -6.48 13.28
C LYS A 337 32.81 -6.63 14.45
N LYS A 338 32.12 -7.76 14.59
CA LYS A 338 31.23 -8.11 15.71
C LYS A 338 31.89 -9.09 16.67
#